data_50c8fada6319382a53eda08dd248acee
#
_entry.id   50c8fada6319382a53eda08dd248acee
#
_cell.length_a   1.000
_cell.length_b   1.000
_cell.length_c   1.000
_cell.angle_alpha   90.00
_cell.angle_beta   90.00
_cell.angle_gamma   90.00
#
_symmetry.space_group_name_H-M   'P 1'
#
loop_
_entity.id
_entity.type
_entity.pdbx_description
1 polymer ?
#
loop_
_entity_poly.entity_id
_entity_poly.type
_entity_poly.pdbx_seq_one_letter_code
_entity_poly.pdbx_strand_id
1 'polypeptide(L)'
;MQNETAGTAFLKYGSVFRNFNENQQESLICQTRRITAQQSLSQFLHFSCECFIEVQSGIGVLLVSEDPEHGVIEEFGMNHRIRIKPNVYFGFVSTTPELVVHLYTHSDYQLDVISLSTPYEYRPVLPRIRLQNILGYYYRIRTPGYHFSGEQHQFFELTYVDTGVLHTEVDGVPYTLGEKELIIYGPGQFHSQHTDNETVSYVTIMFNMENTSPDLPQDWYNVLINQVFPYNKRIYTIIKALVQESSNGAPYTASLMHCLLTEAIIRLLQGVYTTPSAQPSSVVRQNYQDELFDRILEYVHGKLYEPLTVADICQQFSISRSTLQLLFKSAANQSPKKYISDMKLEKSCQMLRENKYTISEISLKLGYSSIHYFSNAFNQKYHISPSEYAKRIY
;
A
#
# COMPACT_ATOMS: atom_id res chain seq x y z
N MET A 1 4.12 -3.38 4.93
CA MET A 1 3.74 -2.39 5.97
C MET A 1 4.47 -2.79 7.24
N GLN A 2 5.24 -1.89 7.85
CA GLN A 2 5.91 -2.16 9.13
C GLN A 2 4.86 -2.41 10.22
N ASN A 3 5.11 -3.41 11.05
CA ASN A 3 4.29 -3.65 12.22
C ASN A 3 4.60 -2.59 13.29
N GLU A 4 3.61 -2.25 14.12
CA GLU A 4 3.82 -1.35 15.25
C GLU A 4 4.22 -2.14 16.50
N THR A 5 5.14 -1.59 17.31
CA THR A 5 5.53 -2.18 18.61
C THR A 5 4.38 -2.23 19.62
N ALA A 6 3.36 -1.38 19.46
CA ALA A 6 2.12 -1.45 20.23
C ALA A 6 1.13 -2.51 19.71
N GLY A 7 1.41 -3.16 18.58
CA GLY A 7 0.58 -4.19 17.97
C GLY A 7 0.71 -5.55 18.67
N THR A 8 -0.28 -6.44 18.42
CA THR A 8 -0.29 -7.79 19.00
C THR A 8 0.85 -8.68 18.52
N ALA A 9 1.34 -8.46 17.30
CA ALA A 9 2.48 -9.20 16.75
C ALA A 9 3.75 -9.01 17.57
N PHE A 10 3.95 -7.83 18.18
CA PHE A 10 5.13 -7.56 19.00
C PHE A 10 5.11 -8.24 20.36
N LEU A 11 3.95 -8.66 20.87
CA LEU A 11 3.82 -9.29 22.20
C LEU A 11 4.62 -10.58 22.36
N LYS A 12 4.97 -11.23 21.26
CA LYS A 12 5.87 -12.38 21.24
C LYS A 12 7.27 -11.99 21.73
N TYR A 13 7.78 -10.83 21.32
CA TYR A 13 9.13 -10.36 21.54
C TYR A 13 9.26 -9.38 22.71
N GLY A 14 8.21 -8.66 23.01
CA GLY A 14 8.26 -7.58 23.99
C GLY A 14 6.92 -6.91 24.26
N SER A 15 6.99 -5.69 24.76
CA SER A 15 5.84 -4.82 24.99
C SER A 15 6.26 -3.35 24.98
N VAL A 16 5.31 -2.44 24.86
CA VAL A 16 5.55 -1.03 25.11
C VAL A 16 5.35 -0.68 26.57
N PHE A 17 6.04 0.37 27.04
CA PHE A 17 5.86 0.90 28.40
C PHE A 17 5.85 2.43 28.39
N ARG A 18 5.31 3.06 29.41
CA ARG A 18 5.20 4.54 29.49
C ARG A 18 6.41 5.16 30.19
N ASN A 19 6.67 4.75 31.43
CA ASN A 19 7.72 5.29 32.26
C ASN A 19 8.33 4.17 33.11
N PHE A 20 9.59 4.35 33.52
CA PHE A 20 10.18 3.55 34.58
C PHE A 20 9.53 3.92 35.91
N ASN A 21 9.32 2.95 36.78
CA ASN A 21 9.07 3.20 38.18
C ASN A 21 10.36 3.72 38.83
N GLU A 22 10.27 4.61 39.83
CA GLU A 22 11.45 5.23 40.48
C GLU A 22 12.48 4.19 40.90
N ASN A 23 12.07 3.09 41.51
CA ASN A 23 12.93 1.99 41.93
C ASN A 23 13.58 1.21 40.76
N GLN A 24 12.99 1.21 39.57
CA GLN A 24 13.55 0.53 38.39
C GLN A 24 14.66 1.39 37.75
N GLN A 25 14.51 2.71 37.75
CA GLN A 25 15.45 3.61 37.10
C GLN A 25 16.80 3.63 37.82
N GLU A 26 16.83 3.48 39.14
CA GLU A 26 18.05 3.47 39.95
C GLU A 26 18.85 2.17 39.81
N SER A 27 18.21 1.07 39.37
CA SER A 27 18.85 -0.26 39.26
C SER A 27 19.34 -0.60 37.84
N LEU A 28 19.03 0.23 36.85
CA LEU A 28 19.34 -0.04 35.44
C LEU A 28 20.57 0.75 34.96
N ILE A 29 21.42 0.09 34.20
CA ILE A 29 22.54 0.70 33.49
C ILE A 29 22.06 1.16 32.12
N CYS A 30 22.34 2.43 31.78
CA CYS A 30 22.04 3.01 30.48
C CYS A 30 23.26 2.94 29.55
N GLN A 31 23.05 2.40 28.37
CA GLN A 31 24.02 2.43 27.26
C GLN A 31 23.45 3.21 26.11
N THR A 32 24.22 4.15 25.57
CA THR A 32 23.83 4.87 24.36
C THR A 32 24.37 4.18 23.12
N ARG A 33 23.50 3.89 22.17
CA ARG A 33 23.88 3.38 20.83
C ARG A 33 23.56 4.43 19.79
N ARG A 34 24.53 4.69 18.91
CA ARG A 34 24.40 5.56 17.74
C ARG A 34 24.48 4.68 16.51
N ILE A 35 23.44 4.71 15.71
CA ILE A 35 23.30 3.96 14.46
C ILE A 35 23.25 4.98 13.33
N THR A 36 24.25 5.00 12.48
CA THR A 36 24.28 5.80 11.26
C THR A 36 23.35 5.18 10.21
N ALA A 37 22.97 5.96 9.21
CA ALA A 37 22.09 5.51 8.13
C ALA A 37 22.69 4.30 7.41
N GLN A 38 22.42 3.10 7.91
CA GLN A 38 22.74 1.83 7.29
C GLN A 38 21.43 1.09 7.02
N GLN A 39 21.21 0.72 5.77
CA GLN A 39 20.06 -0.08 5.37
C GLN A 39 20.26 -1.57 5.63
N SER A 40 21.46 -1.99 6.02
CA SER A 40 21.79 -3.38 6.33
C SER A 40 22.16 -3.58 7.80
N LEU A 41 21.72 -4.69 8.36
CA LEU A 41 22.09 -5.13 9.70
C LEU A 41 22.86 -6.44 9.60
N SER A 42 24.10 -6.46 10.07
CA SER A 42 24.97 -7.65 10.08
C SER A 42 25.02 -8.35 11.43
N GLN A 43 24.54 -7.73 12.50
CA GLN A 43 24.67 -8.24 13.85
C GLN A 43 23.41 -8.01 14.66
N PHE A 44 22.98 -9.02 15.41
CA PHE A 44 21.91 -8.93 16.40
C PHE A 44 22.47 -8.92 17.82
N LEU A 45 21.84 -8.14 18.68
CA LEU A 45 22.07 -8.12 20.13
C LEU A 45 21.15 -9.16 20.78
N HIS A 46 21.68 -9.86 21.77
CA HIS A 46 20.96 -10.85 22.56
C HIS A 46 21.32 -10.69 24.03
N PHE A 47 20.32 -10.33 24.84
CA PHE A 47 20.50 -10.13 26.28
C PHE A 47 19.84 -11.26 27.06
N SER A 48 20.51 -11.73 28.10
CA SER A 48 19.99 -12.73 29.05
C SER A 48 18.89 -12.18 29.96
N CYS A 49 18.73 -10.86 30.02
CA CYS A 49 17.72 -10.15 30.82
C CYS A 49 16.79 -9.27 29.93
N GLU A 50 15.79 -8.69 30.56
CA GLU A 50 14.96 -7.69 29.90
C GLU A 50 15.81 -6.48 29.49
N CYS A 51 15.60 -5.99 28.28
CA CYS A 51 16.20 -4.78 27.76
C CYS A 51 15.12 -3.74 27.46
N PHE A 52 15.28 -2.53 27.99
CA PHE A 52 14.40 -1.42 27.72
C PHE A 52 15.06 -0.47 26.73
N ILE A 53 14.29 -0.03 25.74
CA ILE A 53 14.77 0.76 24.61
C ILE A 53 13.99 2.08 24.56
N GLU A 54 14.72 3.18 24.48
CA GLU A 54 14.16 4.51 24.32
C GLU A 54 14.85 5.22 23.16
N VAL A 55 14.09 5.69 22.18
CA VAL A 55 14.62 6.51 21.08
C VAL A 55 14.81 7.93 21.59
N GLN A 56 16.05 8.43 21.49
CA GLN A 56 16.41 9.80 21.87
C GLN A 56 16.31 10.76 20.69
N SER A 57 16.75 10.31 19.52
CA SER A 57 16.65 11.07 18.28
C SER A 57 16.70 10.17 17.06
N GLY A 58 16.17 10.67 15.94
CA GLY A 58 16.09 9.95 14.69
C GLY A 58 14.85 9.05 14.61
N ILE A 59 14.72 8.37 13.48
CA ILE A 59 13.67 7.38 13.19
C ILE A 59 14.35 6.07 12.80
N GLY A 60 13.92 4.97 13.39
CA GLY A 60 14.50 3.67 13.12
C GLY A 60 13.47 2.54 13.10
N VAL A 61 13.95 1.41 12.64
CA VAL A 61 13.23 0.14 12.61
C VAL A 61 13.94 -0.81 13.57
N LEU A 62 13.16 -1.40 14.45
CA LEU A 62 13.58 -2.50 15.30
C LEU A 62 13.38 -3.80 14.53
N LEU A 63 14.44 -4.56 14.37
CA LEU A 63 14.43 -5.90 13.82
C LEU A 63 14.49 -6.89 14.98
N VAL A 64 13.61 -7.87 15.01
CA VAL A 64 13.56 -8.90 16.07
C VAL A 64 13.44 -10.29 15.49
N SER A 65 14.01 -11.26 16.16
CA SER A 65 13.91 -12.69 15.82
C SER A 65 14.07 -13.57 17.05
N GLU A 66 13.55 -14.78 17.02
CA GLU A 66 13.89 -15.85 17.98
C GLU A 66 15.11 -16.65 17.51
N ASP A 67 15.36 -16.69 16.20
CA ASP A 67 16.51 -17.31 15.55
C ASP A 67 16.87 -16.46 14.31
N PRO A 68 17.87 -15.58 14.38
CA PRO A 68 18.20 -14.68 13.28
C PRO A 68 18.90 -15.35 12.09
N GLU A 69 19.43 -16.57 12.23
CA GLU A 69 20.10 -17.28 11.15
C GLU A 69 19.15 -18.16 10.33
N HIS A 70 18.15 -18.79 10.96
CA HIS A 70 17.26 -19.74 10.30
C HIS A 70 15.78 -19.37 10.43
N GLY A 71 15.46 -18.41 11.28
CA GLY A 71 14.09 -17.96 11.56
C GLY A 71 13.66 -16.73 10.75
N VAL A 72 12.47 -16.26 11.09
CA VAL A 72 11.92 -15.02 10.50
C VAL A 72 12.44 -13.81 11.27
N ILE A 73 12.93 -12.83 10.54
CA ILE A 73 13.24 -11.49 11.07
C ILE A 73 12.01 -10.62 10.85
N GLU A 74 11.43 -10.09 11.92
CA GLU A 74 10.27 -9.22 11.87
C GLU A 74 10.66 -7.76 12.10
N GLU A 75 9.98 -6.85 11.38
CA GLU A 75 10.24 -5.40 11.40
C GLU A 75 9.17 -4.66 12.20
N PHE A 76 9.60 -3.78 13.11
CA PHE A 76 8.72 -2.94 13.91
C PHE A 76 9.17 -1.48 13.91
N GLY A 77 8.23 -0.56 13.75
CA GLY A 77 8.48 0.88 13.90
C GLY A 77 8.75 1.25 15.36
N MET A 78 9.78 2.05 15.60
CA MET A 78 10.22 2.45 16.95
C MET A 78 9.52 3.75 17.40
N ASN A 79 8.20 3.72 17.58
CA ASN A 79 7.39 4.89 17.94
C ASN A 79 7.11 5.03 19.45
N HIS A 80 7.57 4.07 20.25
CA HIS A 80 7.27 3.97 21.68
C HIS A 80 8.53 3.58 22.46
N ARG A 81 8.48 3.72 23.78
CA ARG A 81 9.42 3.05 24.66
C ARG A 81 9.11 1.55 24.67
N ILE A 82 10.13 0.74 24.48
CA ILE A 82 10.01 -0.68 24.17
C ILE A 82 10.71 -1.49 25.27
N ARG A 83 10.04 -2.54 25.72
CA ARG A 83 10.64 -3.57 26.58
C ARG A 83 10.78 -4.85 25.75
N ILE A 84 12.02 -5.32 25.58
CA ILE A 84 12.35 -6.60 24.94
C ILE A 84 12.45 -7.68 26.01
N LYS A 85 11.87 -8.83 25.74
CA LYS A 85 11.97 -10.00 26.62
C LYS A 85 13.40 -10.55 26.65
N PRO A 86 13.79 -11.25 27.73
CA PRO A 86 15.04 -12.01 27.73
C PRO A 86 15.12 -12.98 26.55
N ASN A 87 16.33 -13.20 26.06
CA ASN A 87 16.65 -14.17 25.02
C ASN A 87 15.96 -13.91 23.66
N VAL A 88 15.60 -12.66 23.37
CA VAL A 88 15.15 -12.21 22.06
C VAL A 88 16.33 -11.54 21.36
N TYR A 89 16.57 -11.92 20.13
CA TYR A 89 17.53 -11.26 19.25
C TYR A 89 16.94 -10.01 18.67
N PHE A 90 17.65 -8.89 18.75
CA PHE A 90 17.19 -7.65 18.17
C PHE A 90 18.34 -6.78 17.65
N GLY A 91 18.01 -5.92 16.68
CA GLY A 91 18.91 -4.94 16.11
C GLY A 91 18.16 -3.73 15.60
N PHE A 92 18.90 -2.74 15.13
CA PHE A 92 18.35 -1.47 14.68
C PHE A 92 18.83 -1.10 13.29
N VAL A 93 17.91 -0.56 12.48
CA VAL A 93 18.23 0.11 11.24
C VAL A 93 17.77 1.56 11.35
N SER A 94 18.62 2.50 10.99
CA SER A 94 18.26 3.92 10.95
C SER A 94 17.68 4.29 9.59
N THR A 95 16.50 4.91 9.59
CA THR A 95 15.88 5.50 8.39
C THR A 95 16.17 6.99 8.24
N THR A 96 16.82 7.59 9.25
CA THR A 96 17.36 8.96 9.24
C THR A 96 18.89 8.91 9.19
N PRO A 97 19.59 10.03 8.96
CA PRO A 97 21.06 10.06 8.95
C PRO A 97 21.70 9.46 10.20
N GLU A 98 21.08 9.64 11.35
CA GLU A 98 21.47 9.02 12.64
C GLU A 98 20.23 8.65 13.44
N LEU A 99 20.29 7.50 14.11
CA LEU A 99 19.35 7.06 15.15
C LEU A 99 20.12 6.91 16.45
N VAL A 100 19.67 7.56 17.51
CA VAL A 100 20.24 7.44 18.86
C VAL A 100 19.22 6.74 19.76
N VAL A 101 19.64 5.62 20.34
CA VAL A 101 18.82 4.85 21.27
C VAL A 101 19.54 4.68 22.60
N HIS A 102 18.80 4.76 23.69
CA HIS A 102 19.21 4.34 25.01
C HIS A 102 18.73 2.92 25.28
N LEU A 103 19.64 2.05 25.68
CA LEU A 103 19.38 0.69 26.13
C LEU A 103 19.57 0.65 27.64
N TYR A 104 18.54 0.22 28.36
CA TYR A 104 18.60 0.07 29.82
C TYR A 104 18.51 -1.41 30.16
N THR A 105 19.47 -1.91 30.93
CA THR A 105 19.57 -3.31 31.35
C THR A 105 19.96 -3.40 32.82
N HIS A 106 19.73 -4.53 33.47
CA HIS A 106 20.27 -4.80 34.80
C HIS A 106 21.80 -4.92 34.75
N SER A 107 22.47 -4.70 35.87
CA SER A 107 23.95 -4.71 35.95
C SER A 107 24.60 -6.08 35.70
N ASP A 108 23.86 -7.15 35.90
CA ASP A 108 24.29 -8.54 35.78
C ASP A 108 23.92 -9.20 34.44
N TYR A 109 23.66 -8.38 33.40
CA TYR A 109 23.31 -8.89 32.07
C TYR A 109 24.48 -9.62 31.39
N GLN A 110 24.15 -10.65 30.63
CA GLN A 110 25.03 -11.23 29.62
C GLN A 110 24.56 -10.70 28.24
N LEU A 111 25.51 -10.23 27.45
CA LEU A 111 25.30 -9.76 26.10
C LEU A 111 26.08 -10.64 25.14
N ASP A 112 25.34 -11.30 24.25
CA ASP A 112 25.91 -11.95 23.08
C ASP A 112 25.62 -11.09 21.84
N VAL A 113 26.56 -11.08 20.91
CA VAL A 113 26.42 -10.43 19.62
C VAL A 113 26.52 -11.51 18.55
N ILE A 114 25.43 -11.75 17.86
CA ILE A 114 25.36 -12.76 16.80
C ILE A 114 25.54 -12.07 15.45
N SER A 115 26.55 -12.52 14.70
CA SER A 115 26.78 -12.05 13.32
C SER A 115 26.02 -12.94 12.36
N LEU A 116 25.25 -12.30 11.47
CA LEU A 116 24.56 -13.00 10.39
C LEU A 116 25.54 -13.42 9.30
N SER A 117 25.38 -14.61 8.75
CA SER A 117 26.12 -15.09 7.58
C SER A 117 25.84 -14.24 6.33
N THR A 118 24.61 -13.75 6.22
CA THR A 118 24.18 -12.77 5.20
C THR A 118 23.53 -11.60 5.91
N PRO A 119 24.00 -10.35 5.73
CA PRO A 119 23.39 -9.18 6.33
C PRO A 119 21.90 -9.06 5.95
N TYR A 120 21.09 -8.66 6.90
CA TYR A 120 19.69 -8.34 6.65
C TYR A 120 19.59 -6.98 5.95
N GLU A 121 18.96 -6.95 4.79
CA GLU A 121 18.78 -5.73 4.00
C GLU A 121 17.38 -5.14 4.28
N TYR A 122 17.36 -4.02 5.01
CA TYR A 122 16.13 -3.25 5.17
C TYR A 122 15.80 -2.52 3.87
N ARG A 123 14.61 -2.74 3.36
CA ARG A 123 14.15 -2.11 2.11
C ARG A 123 13.06 -1.09 2.42
N PRO A 124 13.38 0.21 2.43
CA PRO A 124 12.36 1.25 2.54
C PRO A 124 11.42 1.19 1.33
N VAL A 125 10.20 1.71 1.52
CA VAL A 125 9.25 1.85 0.42
C VAL A 125 9.73 2.97 -0.50
N LEU A 126 10.45 2.60 -1.56
CA LEU A 126 10.93 3.51 -2.58
C LEU A 126 10.17 3.30 -3.89
N PRO A 127 9.91 4.37 -4.66
CA PRO A 127 9.36 4.21 -5.98
C PRO A 127 10.37 3.48 -6.88
N ARG A 128 9.90 2.50 -7.67
CA ARG A 128 10.73 1.82 -8.66
C ARG A 128 10.85 2.57 -9.98
N ILE A 129 9.85 3.42 -10.25
CA ILE A 129 9.81 4.31 -11.40
C ILE A 129 9.51 5.73 -10.93
N ARG A 130 10.01 6.70 -11.64
CA ARG A 130 9.73 8.12 -11.39
C ARG A 130 9.30 8.77 -12.69
N LEU A 131 8.13 9.39 -12.70
CA LEU A 131 7.75 10.36 -13.71
C LEU A 131 8.56 11.63 -13.48
N GLN A 132 9.34 12.07 -14.44
CA GLN A 132 10.20 13.26 -14.31
C GLN A 132 9.40 14.53 -14.56
N ASN A 133 8.71 14.58 -15.71
CA ASN A 133 7.93 15.74 -16.13
C ASN A 133 6.82 15.35 -17.14
N ILE A 134 5.83 16.19 -17.23
CA ILE A 134 4.86 16.21 -18.33
C ILE A 134 5.34 17.30 -19.30
N LEU A 135 5.71 16.92 -20.52
CA LEU A 135 6.21 17.82 -21.55
C LEU A 135 5.10 18.58 -22.24
N GLY A 136 3.94 17.93 -22.37
CA GLY A 136 2.77 18.52 -22.98
C GLY A 136 1.56 17.63 -22.84
N TYR A 137 0.39 18.22 -22.92
CA TYR A 137 -0.89 17.51 -22.95
C TYR A 137 -1.87 18.25 -23.85
N TYR A 138 -2.63 17.49 -24.64
CA TYR A 138 -3.53 18.07 -25.64
C TYR A 138 -4.80 17.24 -25.72
N TYR A 139 -5.96 17.91 -25.74
CA TYR A 139 -7.20 17.32 -26.22
C TYR A 139 -7.33 17.65 -27.69
N ARG A 140 -7.40 16.67 -28.54
CA ARG A 140 -7.41 16.82 -30.00
C ARG A 140 -8.73 16.32 -30.58
N ILE A 141 -9.28 17.05 -31.53
CA ILE A 141 -10.43 16.64 -32.36
C ILE A 141 -9.92 16.57 -33.79
N ARG A 142 -10.16 15.44 -34.46
CA ARG A 142 -9.75 15.19 -35.82
C ARG A 142 -11.00 14.92 -36.69
N THR A 143 -11.05 15.59 -37.82
CA THR A 143 -12.12 15.39 -38.82
C THR A 143 -11.93 14.07 -39.55
N PRO A 144 -12.99 13.55 -40.21
CA PRO A 144 -12.90 12.43 -41.12
C PRO A 144 -11.77 12.61 -42.15
N GLY A 145 -11.02 11.55 -42.43
CA GLY A 145 -9.91 11.55 -43.37
C GLY A 145 -8.65 12.30 -42.90
N TYR A 146 -8.53 12.58 -41.60
CA TYR A 146 -7.29 13.14 -41.06
C TYR A 146 -6.14 12.15 -41.24
N HIS A 147 -5.02 12.67 -41.71
CA HIS A 147 -3.77 11.90 -41.86
C HIS A 147 -2.58 12.68 -41.30
N PHE A 148 -1.85 12.05 -40.44
CA PHE A 148 -0.57 12.52 -39.90
C PHE A 148 0.53 11.54 -40.34
N SER A 149 1.50 12.04 -41.09
CA SER A 149 2.54 11.23 -41.71
C SER A 149 3.52 10.61 -40.73
N GLY A 150 3.52 11.07 -39.50
CA GLY A 150 4.28 10.49 -38.40
C GLY A 150 5.41 11.37 -37.87
N GLU A 151 5.87 11.01 -36.69
CA GLU A 151 7.00 11.60 -36.00
C GLU A 151 7.75 10.56 -35.16
N GLN A 152 8.95 10.93 -34.73
CA GLN A 152 9.79 10.15 -33.84
C GLN A 152 10.39 11.07 -32.78
N HIS A 153 10.33 10.67 -31.51
CA HIS A 153 10.86 11.49 -30.41
C HIS A 153 11.42 10.63 -29.28
N GLN A 154 12.17 11.24 -28.34
CA GLN A 154 12.88 10.54 -27.25
C GLN A 154 12.13 10.57 -25.90
N PHE A 155 10.84 10.78 -25.91
CA PHE A 155 9.97 10.77 -24.74
C PHE A 155 8.80 9.80 -24.95
N PHE A 156 8.07 9.50 -23.89
CA PHE A 156 6.85 8.70 -23.97
C PHE A 156 5.66 9.57 -24.38
N GLU A 157 4.77 9.00 -25.18
CA GLU A 157 3.49 9.60 -25.50
C GLU A 157 2.34 8.62 -25.23
N LEU A 158 1.41 9.01 -24.38
CA LEU A 158 0.17 8.30 -24.14
C LEU A 158 -0.92 8.93 -25.00
N THR A 159 -1.56 8.15 -25.85
CA THR A 159 -2.75 8.53 -26.61
C THR A 159 -3.96 7.74 -26.14
N TYR A 160 -4.99 8.43 -25.65
CA TYR A 160 -6.25 7.89 -25.14
C TYR A 160 -7.42 8.38 -25.98
N VAL A 161 -8.16 7.47 -26.63
CA VAL A 161 -9.31 7.82 -27.48
C VAL A 161 -10.53 8.10 -26.60
N ASP A 162 -11.11 9.29 -26.74
CA ASP A 162 -12.32 9.68 -26.02
C ASP A 162 -13.58 9.28 -26.79
N THR A 163 -13.64 9.58 -28.10
CA THR A 163 -14.73 9.18 -29.00
C THR A 163 -14.19 8.77 -30.35
N GLY A 164 -14.87 7.85 -31.03
CA GLY A 164 -14.55 7.40 -32.38
C GLY A 164 -13.42 6.36 -32.42
N VAL A 165 -12.86 6.15 -33.61
CA VAL A 165 -11.79 5.14 -33.85
C VAL A 165 -10.56 5.84 -34.42
N LEU A 166 -9.41 5.67 -33.76
CA LEU A 166 -8.10 6.17 -34.19
C LEU A 166 -7.25 4.99 -34.71
N HIS A 167 -6.72 5.14 -35.90
CA HIS A 167 -5.71 4.24 -36.43
C HIS A 167 -4.34 4.83 -36.26
N THR A 168 -3.38 4.00 -35.86
CA THR A 168 -1.98 4.40 -35.73
C THR A 168 -1.07 3.28 -36.21
N GLU A 169 0.07 3.64 -36.77
CA GLU A 169 1.14 2.70 -37.12
C GLU A 169 2.36 3.02 -36.27
N VAL A 170 2.97 2.03 -35.63
CA VAL A 170 4.15 2.17 -34.79
C VAL A 170 5.25 1.27 -35.33
N ASP A 171 6.36 1.85 -35.80
CA ASP A 171 7.48 1.15 -36.44
C ASP A 171 7.03 0.14 -37.54
N GLY A 172 6.02 0.53 -38.33
CA GLY A 172 5.46 -0.30 -39.41
C GLY A 172 4.40 -1.30 -38.95
N VAL A 173 4.04 -1.35 -37.66
CA VAL A 173 2.97 -2.23 -37.14
C VAL A 173 1.68 -1.43 -36.93
N PRO A 174 0.56 -1.81 -37.58
CA PRO A 174 -0.70 -1.10 -37.45
C PRO A 174 -1.44 -1.45 -36.15
N TYR A 175 -2.06 -0.45 -35.52
CA TYR A 175 -2.94 -0.55 -34.37
C TYR A 175 -4.23 0.22 -34.60
N THR A 176 -5.32 -0.28 -34.03
CA THR A 176 -6.62 0.42 -34.04
C THR A 176 -7.09 0.58 -32.60
N LEU A 177 -7.40 1.82 -32.24
CA LEU A 177 -7.92 2.19 -30.94
C LEU A 177 -9.40 2.59 -31.07
N GLY A 178 -10.27 1.87 -30.36
CA GLY A 178 -11.67 2.25 -30.16
C GLY A 178 -11.85 3.25 -29.01
N GLU A 179 -13.11 3.62 -28.74
CA GLU A 179 -13.44 4.50 -27.62
C GLU A 179 -12.93 3.95 -26.28
N LYS A 180 -12.33 4.83 -25.49
CA LYS A 180 -11.79 4.56 -24.14
C LYS A 180 -10.60 3.57 -24.12
N GLU A 181 -10.01 3.31 -25.26
CA GLU A 181 -8.77 2.57 -25.37
C GLU A 181 -7.57 3.51 -25.43
N LEU A 182 -6.40 3.02 -25.07
CA LEU A 182 -5.16 3.78 -25.10
C LEU A 182 -3.98 2.98 -25.65
N ILE A 183 -3.00 3.71 -26.15
CA ILE A 183 -1.69 3.21 -26.54
C ILE A 183 -0.61 4.12 -25.93
N ILE A 184 0.58 3.58 -25.69
CA ILE A 184 1.75 4.35 -25.30
C ILE A 184 2.83 4.12 -26.33
N TYR A 185 3.33 5.21 -26.92
CA TYR A 185 4.51 5.21 -27.77
C TYR A 185 5.76 5.40 -26.90
N GLY A 186 6.77 4.58 -27.12
CA GLY A 186 8.03 4.62 -26.39
C GLY A 186 9.05 5.57 -27.03
N PRO A 187 10.13 5.90 -26.30
CA PRO A 187 11.20 6.69 -26.84
C PRO A 187 11.82 6.05 -28.09
N GLY A 188 12.00 6.84 -29.13
CA GLY A 188 12.60 6.41 -30.41
C GLY A 188 11.67 5.66 -31.35
N GLN A 189 10.41 5.43 -31.01
CA GLN A 189 9.46 4.82 -31.93
C GLN A 189 8.90 5.83 -32.93
N PHE A 190 8.94 5.47 -34.20
CA PHE A 190 8.22 6.22 -35.23
C PHE A 190 6.75 5.87 -35.19
N HIS A 191 5.87 6.85 -35.17
CA HIS A 191 4.43 6.61 -35.18
C HIS A 191 3.67 7.63 -36.03
N SER A 192 2.65 7.14 -36.72
CA SER A 192 1.73 7.93 -37.57
C SER A 192 0.30 7.72 -37.08
N GLN A 193 -0.63 8.60 -37.49
CA GLN A 193 -2.05 8.53 -37.10
C GLN A 193 -2.96 8.87 -38.27
N HIS A 194 -4.11 8.21 -38.38
CA HIS A 194 -5.15 8.58 -39.29
C HIS A 194 -6.56 8.25 -38.78
N THR A 195 -7.56 8.85 -39.37
CA THR A 195 -8.98 8.60 -39.10
C THR A 195 -9.68 8.21 -40.39
N ASP A 196 -10.69 7.37 -40.31
CA ASP A 196 -11.55 7.01 -41.44
C ASP A 196 -12.65 8.05 -41.66
N ASN A 197 -13.90 7.63 -41.73
CA ASN A 197 -15.05 8.42 -42.11
C ASN A 197 -15.78 9.09 -40.94
N GLU A 198 -15.18 9.08 -39.75
CA GLU A 198 -15.79 9.68 -38.55
C GLU A 198 -14.87 10.68 -37.87
N THR A 199 -15.45 11.53 -37.03
CA THR A 199 -14.70 12.44 -36.17
C THR A 199 -14.19 11.69 -34.96
N VAL A 200 -12.92 11.89 -34.67
CA VAL A 200 -12.27 11.26 -33.52
C VAL A 200 -11.79 12.33 -32.55
N SER A 201 -12.03 12.10 -31.25
CA SER A 201 -11.41 12.90 -30.19
C SER A 201 -10.53 12.07 -29.30
N TYR A 202 -9.39 12.60 -28.94
CA TYR A 202 -8.41 11.90 -28.10
C TYR A 202 -7.55 12.85 -27.28
N VAL A 203 -7.02 12.32 -26.18
CA VAL A 203 -6.04 12.99 -25.32
C VAL A 203 -4.65 12.47 -25.67
N THR A 204 -3.69 13.39 -25.86
CA THR A 204 -2.28 13.08 -25.98
C THR A 204 -1.55 13.65 -24.76
N ILE A 205 -0.72 12.85 -24.10
CA ILE A 205 0.12 13.27 -22.97
C ILE A 205 1.55 12.83 -23.25
N MET A 206 2.46 13.80 -23.35
CA MET A 206 3.90 13.56 -23.56
C MET A 206 4.64 13.72 -22.24
N PHE A 207 5.51 12.78 -21.91
CA PHE A 207 6.17 12.75 -20.62
C PHE A 207 7.49 11.97 -20.62
N ASN A 208 8.33 12.26 -19.63
CA ASN A 208 9.52 11.48 -19.35
C ASN A 208 9.36 10.70 -18.05
N MET A 209 9.85 9.47 -18.04
CA MET A 209 9.95 8.64 -16.85
C MET A 209 11.25 7.84 -16.84
N GLU A 210 11.70 7.49 -15.66
CA GLU A 210 12.95 6.78 -15.44
C GLU A 210 12.76 5.60 -14.47
N ASN A 211 13.65 4.63 -14.61
CA ASN A 211 13.82 3.57 -13.63
C ASN A 211 14.67 4.11 -12.46
N THR A 212 14.16 3.96 -11.24
CA THR A 212 14.88 4.31 -10.01
C THR A 212 15.31 3.10 -9.19
N SER A 213 15.04 1.88 -9.69
CA SER A 213 15.38 0.64 -9.01
C SER A 213 16.39 -0.17 -9.82
N PRO A 214 17.52 -0.58 -9.24
CA PRO A 214 18.47 -1.45 -9.91
C PRO A 214 17.89 -2.83 -10.26
N ASP A 215 16.80 -3.23 -9.61
CA ASP A 215 16.15 -4.53 -9.82
C ASP A 215 15.29 -4.58 -11.09
N LEU A 216 14.98 -3.43 -11.70
CA LEU A 216 14.23 -3.39 -12.95
C LEU A 216 15.19 -3.47 -14.16
N PRO A 217 14.88 -4.29 -15.18
CA PRO A 217 15.66 -4.34 -16.40
C PRO A 217 15.65 -2.99 -17.14
N GLN A 218 16.60 -2.76 -18.04
CA GLN A 218 16.66 -1.51 -18.81
C GLN A 218 15.44 -1.30 -19.70
N ASP A 219 14.84 -2.38 -20.17
CA ASP A 219 13.67 -2.41 -21.04
C ASP A 219 12.33 -2.60 -20.27
N TRP A 220 12.31 -2.27 -18.98
CA TRP A 220 11.15 -2.45 -18.08
C TRP A 220 9.85 -1.87 -18.63
N TYR A 221 9.91 -0.84 -19.47
CA TYR A 221 8.75 -0.19 -20.08
C TYR A 221 8.23 -0.90 -21.34
N ASN A 222 8.92 -1.93 -21.86
CA ASN A 222 8.47 -2.68 -23.05
C ASN A 222 7.07 -3.28 -22.86
N VAL A 223 6.66 -3.53 -21.61
CA VAL A 223 5.33 -3.98 -21.26
C VAL A 223 4.25 -2.90 -21.39
N LEU A 224 4.63 -1.63 -21.58
CA LEU A 224 3.72 -0.50 -21.77
C LEU A 224 3.54 -0.13 -23.24
N ILE A 225 4.47 -0.49 -24.11
CA ILE A 225 4.48 -0.10 -25.53
C ILE A 225 4.05 -1.25 -26.43
N ASN A 226 3.82 -0.98 -27.70
CA ASN A 226 3.46 -1.99 -28.71
C ASN A 226 2.20 -2.79 -28.40
N GLN A 227 1.25 -2.20 -27.69
CA GLN A 227 -0.05 -2.79 -27.42
C GLN A 227 -1.14 -1.74 -27.18
N VAL A 228 -2.36 -2.10 -27.50
CA VAL A 228 -3.55 -1.32 -27.15
C VAL A 228 -4.07 -1.82 -25.81
N PHE A 229 -4.24 -0.91 -24.86
CA PHE A 229 -4.88 -1.21 -23.59
C PHE A 229 -6.39 -1.02 -23.72
N PRO A 230 -7.19 -2.06 -23.42
CA PRO A 230 -8.64 -1.98 -23.51
C PRO A 230 -9.21 -1.05 -22.43
N TYR A 231 -10.49 -0.68 -22.59
CA TYR A 231 -11.19 0.10 -21.58
C TYR A 231 -11.01 -0.48 -20.18
N ASN A 232 -10.56 0.38 -19.29
CA ASN A 232 -10.51 0.14 -17.85
C ASN A 232 -11.10 1.34 -17.12
N LYS A 233 -12.15 1.11 -16.32
CA LYS A 233 -12.86 2.17 -15.59
C LYS A 233 -11.95 3.04 -14.73
N ARG A 234 -10.98 2.41 -14.05
CA ARG A 234 -10.07 3.13 -13.15
C ARG A 234 -9.13 4.05 -13.94
N ILE A 235 -8.54 3.54 -15.01
CA ILE A 235 -7.71 4.34 -15.93
C ILE A 235 -8.54 5.47 -16.54
N TYR A 236 -9.77 5.18 -17.01
CA TYR A 236 -10.70 6.19 -17.50
C TYR A 236 -10.93 7.31 -16.49
N THR A 237 -11.22 6.95 -15.23
CA THR A 237 -11.46 7.94 -14.16
C THR A 237 -10.23 8.82 -13.92
N ILE A 238 -9.03 8.23 -13.93
CA ILE A 238 -7.77 8.96 -13.75
C ILE A 238 -7.52 9.90 -14.92
N ILE A 239 -7.64 9.43 -16.17
CA ILE A 239 -7.46 10.27 -17.38
C ILE A 239 -8.48 11.41 -17.41
N LYS A 240 -9.74 11.13 -17.07
CA LYS A 240 -10.78 12.16 -16.98
C LYS A 240 -10.44 13.22 -15.93
N ALA A 241 -9.99 12.81 -14.74
CA ALA A 241 -9.57 13.72 -13.68
C ALA A 241 -8.36 14.57 -14.13
N LEU A 242 -7.39 13.98 -14.83
CA LEU A 242 -6.23 14.67 -15.36
C LEU A 242 -6.63 15.73 -16.38
N VAL A 243 -7.55 15.42 -17.31
CA VAL A 243 -8.08 16.36 -18.29
C VAL A 243 -8.86 17.51 -17.61
N GLN A 244 -9.66 17.21 -16.60
CA GLN A 244 -10.38 18.22 -15.83
C GLN A 244 -9.41 19.15 -15.08
N GLU A 245 -8.40 18.57 -14.44
CA GLU A 245 -7.41 19.33 -13.71
C GLU A 245 -6.57 20.24 -14.62
N SER A 246 -6.28 19.79 -15.84
CA SER A 246 -5.50 20.58 -16.81
C SER A 246 -6.12 21.93 -17.15
N SER A 247 -7.42 22.10 -16.94
CA SER A 247 -8.18 23.34 -17.19
C SER A 247 -8.39 24.18 -15.92
N ASN A 248 -7.95 23.70 -14.76
CA ASN A 248 -8.34 24.27 -13.47
C ASN A 248 -7.53 25.52 -13.08
N GLY A 249 -6.27 25.66 -13.49
CA GLY A 249 -5.40 26.80 -13.19
C GLY A 249 -5.17 27.06 -11.69
N ALA A 250 -5.57 26.11 -10.81
CA ALA A 250 -5.41 26.23 -9.37
C ALA A 250 -3.95 26.02 -8.93
N PRO A 251 -3.55 26.51 -7.74
CA PRO A 251 -2.26 26.15 -7.16
C PRO A 251 -2.10 24.61 -7.08
N TYR A 252 -0.91 24.12 -7.41
CA TYR A 252 -0.56 22.69 -7.41
C TYR A 252 -1.23 21.81 -8.49
N THR A 253 -1.97 22.38 -9.44
CA THR A 253 -2.54 21.65 -10.60
C THR A 253 -1.49 20.77 -11.29
N ALA A 254 -0.30 21.31 -11.61
CA ALA A 254 0.77 20.55 -12.23
C ALA A 254 1.22 19.34 -11.38
N SER A 255 1.30 19.50 -10.07
CA SER A 255 1.65 18.40 -9.14
C SER A 255 0.57 17.32 -9.11
N LEU A 256 -0.71 17.72 -9.12
CA LEU A 256 -1.82 16.77 -9.13
C LEU A 256 -1.89 16.02 -10.47
N MET A 257 -1.71 16.70 -11.60
CA MET A 257 -1.61 16.05 -12.91
C MET A 257 -0.48 15.04 -12.97
N HIS A 258 0.69 15.38 -12.39
CA HIS A 258 1.83 14.50 -12.30
C HIS A 258 1.51 13.24 -11.46
N CYS A 259 0.86 13.39 -10.31
CA CYS A 259 0.41 12.27 -9.48
C CYS A 259 -0.59 11.37 -10.22
N LEU A 260 -1.58 11.95 -10.90
CA LEU A 260 -2.59 11.22 -11.67
C LEU A 260 -1.96 10.42 -12.81
N LEU A 261 -1.05 11.02 -13.58
CA LEU A 261 -0.36 10.30 -14.65
C LEU A 261 0.53 9.17 -14.09
N THR A 262 1.24 9.43 -12.98
CA THR A 262 2.04 8.41 -12.30
C THR A 262 1.15 7.23 -11.85
N GLU A 263 -0.03 7.51 -11.27
CA GLU A 263 -0.97 6.45 -10.90
C GLU A 263 -1.43 5.66 -12.11
N ALA A 264 -1.79 6.31 -13.22
CA ALA A 264 -2.21 5.62 -14.45
C ALA A 264 -1.13 4.65 -14.95
N ILE A 265 0.11 5.12 -15.07
CA ILE A 265 1.24 4.32 -15.54
C ILE A 265 1.52 3.12 -14.61
N ILE A 266 1.55 3.35 -13.28
CA ILE A 266 1.77 2.27 -12.31
C ILE A 266 0.67 1.21 -12.42
N ARG A 267 -0.59 1.60 -12.61
CA ARG A 267 -1.69 0.66 -12.77
C ARG A 267 -1.63 -0.13 -14.06
N LEU A 268 -1.22 0.49 -15.16
CA LEU A 268 -0.96 -0.23 -16.40
C LEU A 268 0.13 -1.28 -16.23
N LEU A 269 1.24 -0.92 -15.56
CA LEU A 269 2.31 -1.86 -15.22
C LEU A 269 1.80 -3.01 -14.34
N GLN A 270 1.01 -2.72 -13.30
CA GLN A 270 0.44 -3.74 -12.42
C GLN A 270 -0.52 -4.67 -13.19
N GLY A 271 -1.33 -4.13 -14.09
CA GLY A 271 -2.26 -4.91 -14.92
C GLY A 271 -1.54 -5.92 -15.82
N VAL A 272 -0.39 -5.56 -16.35
CA VAL A 272 0.44 -6.47 -17.19
C VAL A 272 1.03 -7.62 -16.37
N TYR A 273 1.45 -7.37 -15.13
CA TYR A 273 2.06 -8.39 -14.27
C TYR A 273 1.03 -9.28 -13.54
N THR A 274 -0.22 -8.87 -13.47
CA THR A 274 -1.26 -9.59 -12.71
C THR A 274 -2.14 -10.50 -13.57
N THR A 275 -1.83 -10.71 -14.86
CA THR A 275 -2.59 -11.62 -15.71
C THR A 275 -2.13 -13.07 -15.50
N PRO A 276 -2.79 -13.88 -14.63
CA PRO A 276 -2.74 -15.32 -14.77
C PRO A 276 -3.52 -15.67 -16.03
N SER A 277 -3.03 -16.62 -16.81
CA SER A 277 -3.73 -17.20 -17.95
C SER A 277 -5.09 -17.75 -17.52
N ALA A 278 -6.14 -16.99 -17.63
CA ALA A 278 -7.52 -17.44 -17.50
C ALA A 278 -8.36 -16.77 -18.59
N GLN A 279 -9.12 -17.59 -19.27
CA GLN A 279 -9.98 -17.27 -20.41
C GLN A 279 -10.78 -15.97 -20.24
N PRO A 280 -11.06 -15.20 -21.31
CA PRO A 280 -11.73 -13.92 -21.25
C PRO A 280 -13.20 -14.11 -20.89
N SER A 281 -13.49 -14.16 -19.61
CA SER A 281 -14.83 -13.94 -19.09
C SER A 281 -14.99 -12.43 -18.84
N SER A 282 -15.42 -11.73 -19.87
CA SER A 282 -15.91 -10.35 -19.88
C SER A 282 -15.23 -9.38 -18.87
N VAL A 283 -14.25 -8.61 -19.34
CA VAL A 283 -13.69 -7.42 -18.69
C VAL A 283 -14.79 -6.50 -18.13
N VAL A 284 -15.93 -6.39 -18.83
CA VAL A 284 -17.13 -5.69 -18.38
C VAL A 284 -17.69 -6.25 -17.07
N ARG A 285 -17.67 -7.57 -16.89
CA ARG A 285 -18.20 -8.22 -15.68
C ARG A 285 -17.26 -8.02 -14.49
N GLN A 286 -15.96 -8.01 -14.71
CA GLN A 286 -14.95 -7.78 -13.66
C GLN A 286 -14.95 -6.33 -13.20
N ASN A 287 -14.99 -5.38 -14.11
CA ASN A 287 -15.11 -3.95 -13.79
C ASN A 287 -16.39 -3.62 -13.01
N TYR A 288 -17.52 -4.27 -13.38
CA TYR A 288 -18.77 -4.12 -12.63
C TYR A 288 -18.68 -4.73 -11.23
N GLN A 289 -17.99 -5.86 -11.08
CA GLN A 289 -17.77 -6.50 -9.78
C GLN A 289 -16.86 -5.67 -8.88
N ASP A 290 -15.80 -5.09 -9.43
CA ASP A 290 -14.87 -4.24 -8.67
C ASP A 290 -15.58 -2.95 -8.21
N GLU A 291 -16.38 -2.31 -9.08
CA GLU A 291 -17.18 -1.14 -8.70
C GLU A 291 -18.22 -1.47 -7.62
N LEU A 292 -18.89 -2.58 -7.77
CA LEU A 292 -19.88 -3.02 -6.80
C LEU A 292 -19.21 -3.33 -5.46
N PHE A 293 -18.03 -3.94 -5.47
CA PHE A 293 -17.26 -4.23 -4.28
C PHE A 293 -16.83 -2.95 -3.56
N ASP A 294 -16.28 -1.97 -4.28
CA ASP A 294 -15.88 -0.67 -3.71
C ASP A 294 -17.06 0.07 -3.07
N ARG A 295 -18.21 0.11 -3.73
CA ARG A 295 -19.44 0.69 -3.19
C ARG A 295 -19.94 -0.06 -1.94
N ILE A 296 -19.78 -1.38 -1.91
CA ILE A 296 -20.10 -2.19 -0.73
C ILE A 296 -19.15 -1.84 0.42
N LEU A 297 -17.85 -1.68 0.15
CA LEU A 297 -16.87 -1.29 1.16
C LEU A 297 -17.16 0.11 1.72
N GLU A 298 -17.45 1.09 0.89
CA GLU A 298 -17.86 2.43 1.35
C GLU A 298 -19.09 2.36 2.26
N TYR A 299 -20.09 1.57 1.89
CA TYR A 299 -21.28 1.37 2.72
C TYR A 299 -20.94 0.69 4.05
N VAL A 300 -20.12 -0.36 4.04
CA VAL A 300 -19.64 -1.05 5.25
C VAL A 300 -18.85 -0.11 6.15
N HIS A 301 -17.96 0.71 5.59
CA HIS A 301 -17.20 1.72 6.33
C HIS A 301 -18.12 2.79 6.96
N GLY A 302 -19.10 3.27 6.22
CA GLY A 302 -20.10 4.24 6.73
C GLY A 302 -20.96 3.68 7.85
N LYS A 303 -21.16 2.36 7.87
CA LYS A 303 -21.98 1.63 8.85
C LYS A 303 -21.16 0.90 9.93
N LEU A 304 -19.89 1.24 10.11
CA LEU A 304 -18.99 0.53 11.02
C LEU A 304 -19.47 0.58 12.49
N TYR A 305 -20.12 1.65 12.86
CA TYR A 305 -20.65 1.91 14.21
C TYR A 305 -22.09 1.42 14.43
N GLU A 306 -22.67 0.76 13.45
CA GLU A 306 -24.04 0.24 13.52
C GLU A 306 -24.03 -1.29 13.49
N PRO A 307 -25.11 -1.94 13.99
CA PRO A 307 -25.33 -3.34 13.70
C PRO A 307 -25.48 -3.52 12.18
N LEU A 308 -24.54 -4.22 11.55
CA LEU A 308 -24.54 -4.48 10.13
C LEU A 308 -24.47 -5.99 9.88
N THR A 309 -25.45 -6.51 9.15
CA THR A 309 -25.52 -7.92 8.77
C THR A 309 -25.24 -8.12 7.28
N VAL A 310 -24.89 -9.34 6.91
CA VAL A 310 -24.76 -9.75 5.49
C VAL A 310 -26.10 -9.56 4.75
N ALA A 311 -27.23 -9.72 5.43
CA ALA A 311 -28.56 -9.53 4.83
C ALA A 311 -28.80 -8.05 4.47
N ASP A 312 -28.39 -7.12 5.33
CA ASP A 312 -28.54 -5.68 5.08
C ASP A 312 -27.76 -5.26 3.83
N ILE A 313 -26.55 -5.78 3.66
CA ILE A 313 -25.72 -5.51 2.47
C ILE A 313 -26.40 -6.10 1.23
N CYS A 314 -26.87 -7.33 1.30
CA CYS A 314 -27.58 -7.97 0.17
C CYS A 314 -28.83 -7.17 -0.23
N GLN A 315 -29.59 -6.67 0.73
CA GLN A 315 -30.78 -5.85 0.49
C GLN A 315 -30.41 -4.48 -0.10
N GLN A 316 -29.42 -3.81 0.47
CA GLN A 316 -28.98 -2.47 0.02
C GLN A 316 -28.50 -2.47 -1.43
N PHE A 317 -27.79 -3.52 -1.85
CA PHE A 317 -27.20 -3.61 -3.19
C PHE A 317 -28.01 -4.53 -4.14
N SER A 318 -29.15 -5.04 -3.70
CA SER A 318 -30.01 -5.96 -4.47
C SER A 318 -29.25 -7.16 -5.04
N ILE A 319 -28.36 -7.77 -4.24
CA ILE A 319 -27.53 -8.93 -4.63
C ILE A 319 -27.81 -10.14 -3.75
N SER A 320 -27.57 -11.32 -4.30
CA SER A 320 -27.70 -12.58 -3.54
C SER A 320 -26.53 -12.75 -2.55
N ARG A 321 -26.73 -13.57 -1.50
CA ARG A 321 -25.66 -13.94 -0.56
C ARG A 321 -24.49 -14.64 -1.26
N SER A 322 -24.78 -15.47 -2.25
CA SER A 322 -23.73 -16.15 -3.04
C SER A 322 -22.91 -15.16 -3.86
N THR A 323 -23.55 -14.16 -4.47
CA THR A 323 -22.85 -13.09 -5.19
C THR A 323 -21.94 -12.29 -4.25
N LEU A 324 -22.46 -11.90 -3.09
CA LEU A 324 -21.67 -11.17 -2.07
C LEU A 324 -20.46 -12.00 -1.59
N GLN A 325 -20.67 -13.31 -1.33
CA GLN A 325 -19.57 -14.19 -0.93
C GLN A 325 -18.50 -14.33 -2.01
N LEU A 326 -18.90 -14.46 -3.28
CA LEU A 326 -17.96 -14.51 -4.40
C LEU A 326 -17.16 -13.22 -4.53
N LEU A 327 -17.81 -12.06 -4.43
CA LEU A 327 -17.14 -10.75 -4.45
C LEU A 327 -16.07 -10.64 -3.36
N PHE A 328 -16.42 -10.95 -2.11
CA PHE A 328 -15.47 -10.88 -1.00
C PHE A 328 -14.35 -11.94 -1.09
N LYS A 329 -14.66 -13.13 -1.62
CA LYS A 329 -13.65 -14.16 -1.83
C LYS A 329 -12.67 -13.77 -2.93
N SER A 330 -13.14 -13.18 -4.04
CA SER A 330 -12.29 -12.76 -5.15
C SER A 330 -11.44 -11.52 -4.80
N ALA A 331 -12.04 -10.50 -4.14
CA ALA A 331 -11.38 -9.23 -3.90
C ALA A 331 -10.58 -9.18 -2.59
N ALA A 332 -11.03 -9.88 -1.53
CA ALA A 332 -10.42 -9.83 -0.20
C ALA A 332 -9.97 -11.21 0.35
N ASN A 333 -10.14 -12.28 -0.43
CA ASN A 333 -9.83 -13.67 -0.06
C ASN A 333 -10.45 -14.15 1.28
N GLN A 334 -11.60 -13.56 1.68
CA GLN A 334 -12.30 -13.93 2.91
C GLN A 334 -13.82 -13.75 2.78
N SER A 335 -14.57 -14.22 3.78
CA SER A 335 -16.02 -14.05 3.77
C SER A 335 -16.43 -12.63 4.19
N PRO A 336 -17.61 -12.11 3.73
CA PRO A 336 -18.10 -10.79 4.12
C PRO A 336 -18.20 -10.62 5.64
N LYS A 337 -18.74 -11.64 6.33
CA LYS A 337 -18.88 -11.61 7.79
C LYS A 337 -17.54 -11.49 8.51
N LYS A 338 -16.51 -12.23 8.03
CA LYS A 338 -15.18 -12.18 8.60
C LYS A 338 -14.53 -10.83 8.35
N TYR A 339 -14.65 -10.29 7.14
CA TYR A 339 -14.11 -8.98 6.78
C TYR A 339 -14.68 -7.87 7.68
N ILE A 340 -16.00 -7.80 7.83
CA ILE A 340 -16.69 -6.82 8.69
C ILE A 340 -16.23 -6.97 10.14
N SER A 341 -16.15 -8.21 10.64
CA SER A 341 -15.69 -8.50 12.00
C SER A 341 -14.25 -8.02 12.20
N ASP A 342 -13.38 -8.30 11.25
CA ASP A 342 -11.96 -7.92 11.30
C ASP A 342 -11.78 -6.39 11.31
N MET A 343 -12.53 -5.67 10.49
CA MET A 343 -12.55 -4.20 10.50
C MET A 343 -13.01 -3.62 11.84
N LYS A 344 -14.10 -4.15 12.41
CA LYS A 344 -14.59 -3.71 13.72
C LYS A 344 -13.57 -3.97 14.83
N LEU A 345 -12.90 -5.11 14.80
CA LEU A 345 -11.84 -5.44 15.76
C LEU A 345 -10.62 -4.54 15.61
N GLU A 346 -10.20 -4.21 14.40
CA GLU A 346 -9.12 -3.25 14.15
C GLU A 346 -9.48 -1.86 14.66
N LYS A 347 -10.71 -1.40 14.41
CA LYS A 347 -11.20 -0.14 14.96
C LYS A 347 -11.27 -0.16 16.49
N SER A 348 -11.62 -1.29 17.08
CA SER A 348 -11.63 -1.43 18.54
C SER A 348 -10.22 -1.29 19.14
N CYS A 349 -9.18 -1.81 18.49
CA CYS A 349 -7.80 -1.60 18.91
C CYS A 349 -7.41 -0.13 18.91
N GLN A 350 -7.84 0.62 17.89
CA GLN A 350 -7.63 2.07 17.85
C GLN A 350 -8.33 2.77 19.02
N MET A 351 -9.61 2.46 19.25
CA MET A 351 -10.41 3.05 20.35
C MET A 351 -9.84 2.70 21.74
N LEU A 352 -9.32 1.48 21.91
CA LEU A 352 -8.63 1.08 23.15
C LEU A 352 -7.35 1.90 23.36
N ARG A 353 -6.58 2.19 22.30
CA ARG A 353 -5.36 3.04 22.36
C ARG A 353 -5.70 4.49 22.72
N GLU A 354 -6.81 5.00 22.22
CA GLU A 354 -7.24 6.37 22.52
C GLU A 354 -7.71 6.54 23.98
N ASN A 355 -8.05 5.46 24.67
CA ASN A 355 -8.48 5.42 26.09
C ASN A 355 -9.62 6.39 26.44
N LYS A 356 -10.49 6.66 25.47
CA LYS A 356 -11.62 7.57 25.65
C LYS A 356 -12.92 6.85 26.07
N TYR A 357 -12.94 5.53 25.86
CA TYR A 357 -14.14 4.71 26.05
C TYR A 357 -13.80 3.44 26.83
N THR A 358 -14.74 3.01 27.64
CA THR A 358 -14.69 1.71 28.30
C THR A 358 -14.87 0.58 27.28
N ILE A 359 -14.45 -0.63 27.63
CA ILE A 359 -14.61 -1.81 26.78
C ILE A 359 -16.08 -2.06 26.43
N SER A 360 -16.98 -1.81 27.38
CA SER A 360 -18.44 -1.92 27.16
C SER A 360 -18.94 -0.91 26.15
N GLU A 361 -18.51 0.35 26.25
CA GLU A 361 -18.86 1.40 25.30
C GLU A 361 -18.28 1.14 23.92
N ILE A 362 -17.05 0.62 23.81
CA ILE A 362 -16.43 0.22 22.53
C ILE A 362 -17.26 -0.88 21.88
N SER A 363 -17.62 -1.92 22.64
CA SER A 363 -18.48 -3.01 22.16
C SER A 363 -19.81 -2.49 21.61
N LEU A 364 -20.48 -1.61 22.36
CA LEU A 364 -21.75 -1.01 21.97
C LEU A 364 -21.61 -0.12 20.73
N LYS A 365 -20.61 0.77 20.73
CA LYS A 365 -20.34 1.69 19.60
C LYS A 365 -20.04 0.96 18.30
N LEU A 366 -19.39 -0.19 18.36
CA LEU A 366 -19.10 -1.02 17.18
C LEU A 366 -20.23 -1.98 16.81
N GLY A 367 -21.40 -1.83 17.45
CA GLY A 367 -22.62 -2.58 17.12
C GLY A 367 -22.52 -4.08 17.42
N TYR A 368 -21.77 -4.49 18.44
CA TYR A 368 -21.79 -5.87 18.93
C TYR A 368 -23.02 -6.11 19.79
N SER A 369 -23.62 -7.29 19.65
CA SER A 369 -24.83 -7.68 20.41
C SER A 369 -24.56 -7.84 21.90
N SER A 370 -23.33 -8.10 22.31
CA SER A 370 -22.92 -8.15 23.70
C SER A 370 -21.41 -7.96 23.86
N ILE A 371 -21.01 -7.51 25.04
CA ILE A 371 -19.60 -7.40 25.44
C ILE A 371 -18.89 -8.76 25.43
N HIS A 372 -19.59 -9.84 25.76
CA HIS A 372 -19.06 -11.19 25.74
C HIS A 372 -18.73 -11.64 24.30
N TYR A 373 -19.64 -11.36 23.37
CA TYR A 373 -19.41 -11.69 21.96
C TYR A 373 -18.22 -10.89 21.38
N PHE A 374 -18.14 -9.61 21.71
CA PHE A 374 -16.99 -8.76 21.35
C PHE A 374 -15.67 -9.30 21.93
N SER A 375 -15.65 -9.60 23.24
CA SER A 375 -14.44 -10.08 23.92
C SER A 375 -13.98 -11.43 23.38
N ASN A 376 -14.90 -12.33 23.06
CA ASN A 376 -14.57 -13.61 22.43
C ASN A 376 -14.00 -13.43 21.02
N ALA A 377 -14.63 -12.59 20.19
CA ALA A 377 -14.14 -12.29 18.84
C ALA A 377 -12.76 -11.63 18.87
N PHE A 378 -12.55 -10.70 19.80
CA PHE A 378 -11.26 -10.04 20.01
C PHE A 378 -10.17 -11.05 20.44
N ASN A 379 -10.48 -11.90 21.42
CA ASN A 379 -9.55 -12.92 21.88
C ASN A 379 -9.26 -13.96 20.78
N GLN A 380 -10.23 -14.33 19.97
CA GLN A 380 -10.03 -15.25 18.86
C GLN A 380 -9.07 -14.67 17.79
N LYS A 381 -9.14 -13.36 17.53
CA LYS A 381 -8.28 -12.68 16.54
C LYS A 381 -6.90 -12.38 17.10
N TYR A 382 -6.83 -11.89 18.34
CA TYR A 382 -5.59 -11.32 18.92
C TYR A 382 -4.98 -12.16 20.02
N HIS A 383 -5.59 -13.29 20.39
CA HIS A 383 -5.14 -14.23 21.43
C HIS A 383 -5.00 -13.63 22.85
N ILE A 384 -5.57 -12.44 23.07
CA ILE A 384 -5.68 -11.77 24.38
C ILE A 384 -7.02 -11.09 24.51
N SER A 385 -7.46 -10.82 25.75
CA SER A 385 -8.71 -10.10 25.98
C SER A 385 -8.56 -8.59 25.69
N PRO A 386 -9.66 -7.86 25.38
CA PRO A 386 -9.62 -6.40 25.23
C PRO A 386 -9.06 -5.67 26.45
N SER A 387 -9.37 -6.16 27.67
CA SER A 387 -8.86 -5.60 28.92
C SER A 387 -7.37 -5.82 29.09
N GLU A 388 -6.89 -6.99 28.72
CA GLU A 388 -5.47 -7.29 28.73
C GLU A 388 -4.70 -6.49 27.67
N TYR A 389 -5.28 -6.36 26.48
CA TYR A 389 -4.73 -5.50 25.42
C TYR A 389 -4.59 -4.04 25.90
N ALA A 390 -5.64 -3.47 26.50
CA ALA A 390 -5.61 -2.12 27.06
C ALA A 390 -4.52 -1.96 28.15
N LYS A 391 -4.40 -2.91 29.07
CA LYS A 391 -3.36 -2.89 30.11
C LYS A 391 -1.93 -2.98 29.58
N ARG A 392 -1.72 -3.58 28.43
CA ARG A 392 -0.38 -3.72 27.83
C ARG A 392 0.05 -2.49 27.02
N ILE A 393 -0.91 -1.65 26.65
CA ILE A 393 -0.65 -0.38 25.93
C ILE A 393 -0.41 0.76 26.90
N TYR A 394 -0.96 0.66 28.10
CA TYR A 394 -0.90 1.64 29.18
C TYR A 394 -0.19 1.07 30.40
#